data_17517152fd4a585628bbd758fd1d30b3
#
_entry.id   17517152fd4a585628bbd758fd1d30b3
#
_cell.length_a   1.000
_cell.length_b   1.000
_cell.length_c   1.000
_cell.angle_alpha   90.00
_cell.angle_beta   90.00
_cell.angle_gamma   90.00
#
_symmetry.space_group_name_H-M   'P 1'
#
loop_
_entity.id
_entity.type
_entity.pdbx_description
1 polymer ?
#
loop_
_entity_poly.entity_id
_entity_poly.type
_entity_poly.pdbx_seq_one_letter_code
_entity_poly.pdbx_strand_id
1 'polypeptide(L)'
;GQRFMRIDHIVDERMDPYTSTSAAMSLLEYNYSVLGTWPLALTAYNHGAGGIARAVRETETTDIEKIVANYKGRAFGFASRNFYAQFLAVNEVEKNALEYFGDVRFNPAPNFREVQTDAFIDAEVFASSIGVSLEQLRDDNRGLRPVVWEGNKRIPAGFRVKVREELVPSGDILPMVLADFKFAMQTPDIAYVVERGDSLSVIAGRFNT
;
A
#
# COMPACT_ATOMS: atom_id res chain seq x y z
N GLY A 1 7.85 2.18 5.65
CA GLY A 1 7.22 2.01 4.34
C GLY A 1 8.19 1.46 3.31
N GLN A 2 9.23 2.20 2.97
CA GLN A 2 10.17 1.88 1.85
C GLN A 2 10.90 0.53 1.99
N ARG A 3 10.97 -0.07 3.18
CA ARG A 3 11.59 -1.40 3.35
C ARG A 3 10.75 -2.53 2.74
N PHE A 4 9.42 -2.36 2.69
CA PHE A 4 8.48 -3.41 2.31
C PHE A 4 7.58 -3.02 1.13
N MET A 5 7.67 -1.77 0.65
CA MET A 5 6.81 -1.23 -0.40
C MET A 5 7.60 -0.28 -1.30
N ARG A 6 7.23 -0.27 -2.58
CA ARG A 6 7.72 0.71 -3.53
C ARG A 6 6.97 2.04 -3.35
N ILE A 7 7.71 3.12 -3.17
CA ILE A 7 7.16 4.47 -3.03
C ILE A 7 8.05 5.42 -3.82
N ASP A 8 7.57 5.85 -4.97
CA ASP A 8 8.24 6.82 -5.85
C ASP A 8 7.21 7.76 -6.51
N HIS A 9 7.61 8.50 -7.53
CA HIS A 9 6.72 9.45 -8.24
C HIS A 9 5.72 8.79 -9.20
N ILE A 10 5.86 7.48 -9.48
CA ILE A 10 4.98 6.69 -10.35
C ILE A 10 4.15 5.69 -9.56
N VAL A 11 4.75 5.11 -8.51
CA VAL A 11 4.16 4.06 -7.68
C VAL A 11 4.10 4.51 -6.23
N ASP A 12 2.97 4.28 -5.58
CA ASP A 12 2.81 4.38 -4.13
C ASP A 12 1.99 3.18 -3.63
N GLU A 13 2.68 2.10 -3.32
CA GLU A 13 2.04 0.85 -2.88
C GLU A 13 1.31 0.96 -1.55
N ARG A 14 1.47 2.07 -0.80
CA ARG A 14 0.66 2.33 0.41
C ARG A 14 -0.82 2.52 0.08
N MET A 15 -1.12 2.97 -1.15
CA MET A 15 -2.48 3.19 -1.64
C MET A 15 -3.16 1.91 -2.10
N ASP A 16 -2.41 0.82 -2.26
CA ASP A 16 -2.94 -0.50 -2.61
C ASP A 16 -3.23 -1.30 -1.32
N PRO A 17 -4.52 -1.60 -1.00
CA PRO A 17 -4.89 -2.28 0.24
C PRO A 17 -4.23 -3.64 0.40
N TYR A 18 -4.07 -4.40 -0.68
CA TYR A 18 -3.49 -5.74 -0.65
C TYR A 18 -2.00 -5.70 -0.37
N THR A 19 -1.26 -4.88 -1.12
CA THR A 19 0.18 -4.71 -0.96
C THR A 19 0.52 -4.08 0.39
N SER A 20 -0.23 -3.05 0.81
CA SER A 20 -0.01 -2.41 2.10
C SER A 20 -0.33 -3.32 3.29
N THR A 21 -1.35 -4.19 3.18
CA THR A 21 -1.65 -5.20 4.19
C THR A 21 -0.53 -6.23 4.29
N SER A 22 -0.04 -6.77 3.17
CA SER A 22 1.09 -7.70 3.16
C SER A 22 2.35 -7.07 3.77
N ALA A 23 2.62 -5.80 3.47
CA ALA A 23 3.73 -5.05 4.06
C ALA A 23 3.53 -4.83 5.58
N ALA A 24 2.30 -4.60 6.03
CA ALA A 24 1.96 -4.49 7.46
C ALA A 24 2.19 -5.82 8.19
N MET A 25 1.79 -6.95 7.58
CA MET A 25 2.04 -8.29 8.14
C MET A 25 3.54 -8.55 8.28
N SER A 26 4.34 -8.26 7.24
CA SER A 26 5.80 -8.40 7.30
C SER A 26 6.45 -7.50 8.37
N LEU A 27 5.92 -6.31 8.61
CA LEU A 27 6.37 -5.43 9.69
C LEU A 27 6.01 -5.99 11.07
N LEU A 28 4.83 -6.57 11.22
CA LEU A 28 4.39 -7.21 12.47
C LEU A 28 5.25 -8.44 12.79
N GLU A 29 5.56 -9.28 11.80
CA GLU A 29 6.47 -10.42 11.95
C GLU A 29 7.88 -9.96 12.37
N TYR A 30 8.39 -8.91 11.72
CA TYR A 30 9.67 -8.31 12.14
C TYR A 30 9.62 -7.79 13.57
N ASN A 31 8.56 -7.06 13.94
CA ASN A 31 8.40 -6.58 15.33
C ASN A 31 8.34 -7.75 16.32
N TYR A 32 7.64 -8.83 15.98
CA TYR A 32 7.58 -10.02 16.80
C TYR A 32 8.95 -10.67 16.96
N SER A 33 9.73 -10.80 15.89
CA SER A 33 11.08 -11.37 15.95
C SER A 33 12.03 -10.58 16.87
N VAL A 34 11.79 -9.26 17.00
CA VAL A 34 12.60 -8.37 17.85
C VAL A 34 12.12 -8.34 19.32
N LEU A 35 10.81 -8.43 19.54
CA LEU A 35 10.17 -8.15 20.83
C LEU A 35 9.64 -9.41 21.54
N GLY A 36 9.50 -10.53 20.84
CA GLY A 36 9.19 -11.86 21.37
C GLY A 36 7.72 -12.13 21.70
N THR A 37 6.85 -11.09 21.74
CA THR A 37 5.42 -11.29 22.02
C THR A 37 4.53 -10.46 21.07
N TRP A 38 3.35 -11.00 20.73
CA TRP A 38 2.41 -10.29 19.85
C TRP A 38 1.86 -9.00 20.44
N PRO A 39 1.50 -8.88 21.73
CA PRO A 39 1.09 -7.61 22.32
C PRO A 39 2.12 -6.50 22.13
N LEU A 40 3.41 -6.80 22.31
CA LEU A 40 4.50 -5.87 22.08
C LEU A 40 4.69 -5.55 20.60
N ALA A 41 4.61 -6.56 19.72
CA ALA A 41 4.75 -6.39 18.27
C ALA A 41 3.65 -5.51 17.69
N LEU A 42 2.40 -5.70 18.11
CA LEU A 42 1.25 -4.89 17.73
C LEU A 42 1.39 -3.45 18.24
N THR A 43 1.77 -3.27 19.51
CA THR A 43 2.01 -1.93 20.06
C THR A 43 3.15 -1.23 19.33
N ALA A 44 4.18 -1.97 18.93
CA ALA A 44 5.33 -1.46 18.18
C ALA A 44 4.97 -1.04 16.75
N TYR A 45 3.89 -1.54 16.17
CA TYR A 45 3.39 -1.08 14.88
C TYR A 45 3.09 0.43 14.90
N ASN A 46 2.54 0.91 16.02
CA ASN A 46 2.28 2.33 16.24
C ASN A 46 3.48 3.09 16.83
N HIS A 47 4.14 2.51 17.84
CA HIS A 47 5.19 3.20 18.63
C HIS A 47 6.60 3.03 18.08
N GLY A 48 6.80 2.03 17.20
CA GLY A 48 8.11 1.61 16.73
C GLY A 48 8.80 0.59 17.66
N ALA A 49 9.46 -0.40 17.05
CA ALA A 49 10.12 -1.49 17.78
C ALA A 49 11.19 -1.01 18.77
N GLY A 50 11.98 -0.01 18.37
CA GLY A 50 13.01 0.59 19.26
C GLY A 50 12.43 1.27 20.50
N GLY A 51 11.26 1.92 20.36
CA GLY A 51 10.53 2.53 21.47
C GLY A 51 10.02 1.50 22.46
N ILE A 52 9.40 0.43 21.97
CA ILE A 52 8.90 -0.67 22.82
C ILE A 52 10.05 -1.46 23.46
N ALA A 53 11.15 -1.72 22.72
CA ALA A 53 12.33 -2.33 23.31
C ALA A 53 12.93 -1.51 24.47
N ARG A 54 12.87 -0.17 24.37
CA ARG A 54 13.24 0.72 25.48
C ARG A 54 12.27 0.58 26.65
N ALA A 55 10.96 0.57 26.37
CA ALA A 55 9.94 0.41 27.41
C ALA A 55 10.15 -0.90 28.19
N VAL A 56 10.40 -2.01 27.52
CA VAL A 56 10.71 -3.32 28.12
C VAL A 56 11.91 -3.21 29.05
N ARG A 57 13.01 -2.58 28.63
CA ARG A 57 14.20 -2.42 29.46
C ARG A 57 13.96 -1.54 30.68
N GLU A 58 13.23 -0.44 30.54
CA GLU A 58 12.98 0.51 31.64
C GLU A 58 11.97 -0.02 32.65
N THR A 59 11.04 -0.87 32.23
CA THR A 59 10.02 -1.47 33.11
C THR A 59 10.37 -2.89 33.55
N GLU A 60 11.46 -3.46 33.04
CA GLU A 60 11.95 -4.82 33.34
C GLU A 60 10.88 -5.91 33.13
N THR A 61 9.97 -5.71 32.16
CA THR A 61 8.89 -6.63 31.88
C THR A 61 8.51 -6.66 30.39
N THR A 62 8.02 -7.80 29.93
CA THR A 62 7.40 -7.99 28.60
C THR A 62 5.87 -7.98 28.65
N ASP A 63 5.31 -7.78 29.82
CA ASP A 63 3.86 -7.67 30.04
C ASP A 63 3.38 -6.28 29.57
N ILE A 64 2.54 -6.28 28.53
CA ILE A 64 2.06 -5.02 27.93
C ILE A 64 1.21 -4.19 28.91
N GLU A 65 0.44 -4.82 29.80
CA GLU A 65 -0.39 -4.11 30.77
C GLU A 65 0.49 -3.34 31.75
N LYS A 66 1.56 -3.97 32.26
CA LYS A 66 2.53 -3.33 33.14
C LYS A 66 3.30 -2.23 32.44
N ILE A 67 3.66 -2.40 31.18
CA ILE A 67 4.30 -1.35 30.36
C ILE A 67 3.37 -0.16 30.20
N VAL A 68 2.11 -0.40 29.83
CA VAL A 68 1.12 0.68 29.68
C VAL A 68 0.91 1.44 30.99
N ALA A 69 0.89 0.76 32.13
CA ALA A 69 0.74 1.40 33.43
C ALA A 69 1.95 2.20 33.88
N ASN A 70 3.17 1.68 33.69
CA ASN A 70 4.37 2.18 34.35
C ASN A 70 5.32 2.96 33.44
N TYR A 71 5.38 2.68 32.13
CA TYR A 71 6.30 3.36 31.22
C TYR A 71 5.89 4.83 31.00
N LYS A 72 6.84 5.75 31.24
CA LYS A 72 6.62 7.21 31.17
C LYS A 72 7.32 7.86 29.98
N GLY A 73 7.69 7.09 28.95
CA GLY A 73 8.32 7.63 27.75
C GLY A 73 7.50 8.75 27.10
N ARG A 74 8.11 9.88 26.80
CA ARG A 74 7.45 11.09 26.28
C ARG A 74 6.61 10.82 25.04
N ALA A 75 7.08 9.97 24.12
CA ALA A 75 6.36 9.62 22.90
C ALA A 75 5.32 8.49 23.09
N PHE A 76 5.30 7.83 24.26
CA PHE A 76 4.35 6.77 24.57
C PHE A 76 3.02 7.36 25.08
N GLY A 77 2.34 8.08 24.21
CA GLY A 77 1.08 8.78 24.48
C GLY A 77 -0.15 7.91 24.29
N PHE A 78 -1.31 8.56 24.17
CA PHE A 78 -2.62 7.91 24.09
C PHE A 78 -2.69 6.84 22.99
N ALA A 79 -2.29 7.16 21.76
CA ALA A 79 -2.37 6.23 20.64
C ALA A 79 -1.55 4.95 20.90
N SER A 80 -0.31 5.07 21.37
CA SER A 80 0.54 3.91 21.62
C SER A 80 0.07 3.06 22.79
N ARG A 81 -0.44 3.70 23.87
CA ARG A 81 -0.96 3.00 25.06
C ARG A 81 -2.20 2.17 24.77
N ASN A 82 -3.05 2.66 23.89
CA ASN A 82 -4.34 2.03 23.60
C ASN A 82 -4.31 1.14 22.35
N PHE A 83 -3.23 1.13 21.57
CA PHE A 83 -3.20 0.46 20.26
C PHE A 83 -3.54 -1.03 20.35
N TYR A 84 -2.95 -1.74 21.32
CA TYR A 84 -3.23 -3.18 21.51
C TYR A 84 -4.67 -3.41 21.96
N ALA A 85 -5.17 -2.62 22.91
CA ALA A 85 -6.57 -2.72 23.36
C ALA A 85 -7.57 -2.42 22.23
N GLN A 86 -7.28 -1.41 21.40
CA GLN A 86 -8.09 -1.10 20.22
C GLN A 86 -8.08 -2.25 19.20
N PHE A 87 -6.92 -2.87 18.97
CA PHE A 87 -6.82 -4.04 18.11
C PHE A 87 -7.69 -5.20 18.62
N LEU A 88 -7.64 -5.48 19.93
CA LEU A 88 -8.49 -6.52 20.53
C LEU A 88 -9.98 -6.20 20.39
N ALA A 89 -10.36 -4.94 20.60
CA ALA A 89 -11.75 -4.50 20.45
C ALA A 89 -12.26 -4.64 18.99
N VAL A 90 -11.43 -4.27 18.00
CA VAL A 90 -11.79 -4.45 16.58
C VAL A 90 -11.93 -5.93 16.23
N ASN A 91 -11.01 -6.78 16.71
CA ASN A 91 -11.06 -8.22 16.49
C ASN A 91 -12.30 -8.87 17.13
N GLU A 92 -12.71 -8.37 18.32
CA GLU A 92 -13.96 -8.80 18.98
C GLU A 92 -15.18 -8.43 18.15
N VAL A 93 -15.27 -7.17 17.70
CA VAL A 93 -16.36 -6.69 16.86
C VAL A 93 -16.42 -7.44 15.51
N GLU A 94 -15.28 -7.71 14.88
CA GLU A 94 -15.20 -8.42 13.61
C GLU A 94 -15.69 -9.87 13.76
N LYS A 95 -15.27 -10.57 14.82
CA LYS A 95 -15.72 -11.95 15.11
C LYS A 95 -17.21 -12.05 15.41
N ASN A 96 -17.79 -11.02 15.99
CA ASN A 96 -19.19 -10.97 16.39
C ASN A 96 -19.97 -9.94 15.56
N ALA A 97 -19.58 -9.73 14.28
CA ALA A 97 -20.15 -8.70 13.41
C ALA A 97 -21.69 -8.79 13.31
N LEU A 98 -22.26 -10.00 13.30
CA LEU A 98 -23.70 -10.22 13.28
C LEU A 98 -24.40 -9.66 14.54
N GLU A 99 -23.78 -9.82 15.72
CA GLU A 99 -24.30 -9.30 16.98
C GLU A 99 -24.27 -7.76 17.01
N TYR A 100 -23.16 -7.16 16.55
CA TYR A 100 -22.98 -5.71 16.60
C TYR A 100 -23.71 -4.94 15.50
N PHE A 101 -23.84 -5.52 14.31
CA PHE A 101 -24.33 -4.83 13.11
C PHE A 101 -25.56 -5.49 12.45
N GLY A 102 -26.03 -6.62 12.97
CA GLY A 102 -27.10 -7.39 12.32
C GLY A 102 -26.62 -8.13 11.06
N ASP A 103 -27.51 -8.31 10.11
CA ASP A 103 -27.21 -9.05 8.86
C ASP A 103 -26.29 -8.23 7.94
N VAL A 104 -24.99 -8.44 8.05
CA VAL A 104 -23.96 -7.81 7.23
C VAL A 104 -23.62 -8.71 6.06
N ARG A 105 -23.80 -8.21 4.84
CA ARG A 105 -23.38 -8.90 3.61
C ARG A 105 -21.95 -8.48 3.25
N PHE A 106 -21.02 -9.42 3.33
CA PHE A 106 -19.66 -9.22 2.86
C PHE A 106 -19.58 -9.47 1.35
N ASN A 107 -18.97 -8.55 0.62
CA ASN A 107 -18.62 -8.81 -0.75
C ASN A 107 -17.50 -9.89 -0.81
N PRO A 108 -17.56 -10.84 -1.76
CA PRO A 108 -16.48 -11.78 -1.95
C PRO A 108 -15.17 -11.03 -2.28
N ALA A 109 -14.07 -11.53 -1.76
CA ALA A 109 -12.77 -11.00 -2.14
C ALA A 109 -12.54 -11.20 -3.64
N PRO A 110 -12.07 -10.19 -4.39
CA PRO A 110 -11.76 -10.38 -5.79
C PRO A 110 -10.61 -11.37 -5.95
N ASN A 111 -10.70 -12.22 -6.97
CA ASN A 111 -9.62 -13.13 -7.33
C ASN A 111 -8.73 -12.44 -8.35
N PHE A 112 -7.49 -12.10 -7.95
CA PHE A 112 -6.54 -11.43 -8.81
C PHE A 112 -5.50 -12.37 -9.38
N ARG A 113 -5.23 -12.20 -10.68
CA ARG A 113 -4.00 -12.66 -11.32
C ARG A 113 -3.01 -11.51 -11.31
N GLU A 114 -1.81 -11.75 -10.82
CA GLU A 114 -0.70 -10.80 -10.91
C GLU A 114 0.12 -11.06 -12.17
N VAL A 115 0.29 -10.03 -12.98
CA VAL A 115 1.10 -10.07 -14.22
C VAL A 115 2.24 -9.11 -14.09
N GLN A 116 3.47 -9.61 -14.11
CA GLN A 116 4.65 -8.76 -14.06
C GLN A 116 4.98 -8.23 -15.46
N THR A 117 4.96 -6.91 -15.61
CA THR A 117 5.31 -6.24 -16.87
C THR A 117 6.79 -6.45 -17.21
N ASP A 118 7.07 -6.75 -18.47
CA ASP A 118 8.43 -6.92 -19.02
C ASP A 118 9.00 -5.62 -19.62
N ALA A 119 8.16 -4.59 -19.77
CA ALA A 119 8.48 -3.32 -20.39
C ALA A 119 7.67 -2.19 -19.75
N PHE A 120 7.95 -0.95 -20.17
CA PHE A 120 7.08 0.19 -19.88
C PHE A 120 5.91 0.20 -20.87
N ILE A 121 4.66 0.22 -20.36
CA ILE A 121 3.45 0.07 -21.17
C ILE A 121 2.45 1.16 -20.77
N ASP A 122 1.83 1.82 -21.76
CA ASP A 122 0.73 2.76 -21.50
C ASP A 122 -0.46 2.03 -20.87
N ALA A 123 -1.05 2.60 -19.82
CA ALA A 123 -2.12 1.95 -19.07
C ALA A 123 -3.37 1.69 -19.91
N GLU A 124 -3.73 2.62 -20.81
CA GLU A 124 -4.86 2.48 -21.72
C GLU A 124 -4.62 1.38 -22.74
N VAL A 125 -3.38 1.31 -23.28
CA VAL A 125 -2.99 0.24 -24.21
C VAL A 125 -2.98 -1.11 -23.51
N PHE A 126 -2.47 -1.19 -22.29
CA PHE A 126 -2.50 -2.44 -21.52
C PHE A 126 -3.93 -2.89 -21.28
N ALA A 127 -4.81 -2.01 -20.77
CA ALA A 127 -6.21 -2.31 -20.50
C ALA A 127 -6.95 -2.80 -21.75
N SER A 128 -6.83 -2.05 -22.86
CA SER A 128 -7.50 -2.41 -24.14
C SER A 128 -6.96 -3.72 -24.72
N SER A 129 -5.68 -3.99 -24.61
CA SER A 129 -5.06 -5.23 -25.10
C SER A 129 -5.60 -6.47 -24.41
N ILE A 130 -5.93 -6.38 -23.12
CA ILE A 130 -6.45 -7.51 -22.34
C ILE A 130 -7.99 -7.50 -22.23
N GLY A 131 -8.66 -6.52 -22.84
CA GLY A 131 -10.13 -6.43 -22.90
C GLY A 131 -10.79 -5.94 -21.61
N VAL A 132 -10.08 -5.21 -20.73
CA VAL A 132 -10.66 -4.59 -19.53
C VAL A 132 -10.77 -3.07 -19.69
N SER A 133 -11.66 -2.44 -18.94
CA SER A 133 -11.72 -0.96 -18.93
C SER A 133 -10.54 -0.37 -18.16
N LEU A 134 -10.09 0.84 -18.56
CA LEU A 134 -9.06 1.56 -17.84
C LEU A 134 -9.46 1.86 -16.39
N GLU A 135 -10.74 2.14 -16.15
CA GLU A 135 -11.30 2.37 -14.82
C GLU A 135 -11.17 1.12 -13.94
N GLN A 136 -11.54 -0.06 -14.46
CA GLN A 136 -11.40 -1.32 -13.74
C GLN A 136 -9.92 -1.61 -13.42
N LEU A 137 -9.03 -1.43 -14.41
CA LEU A 137 -7.60 -1.63 -14.20
C LEU A 137 -7.05 -0.68 -13.12
N ARG A 138 -7.50 0.58 -13.12
CA ARG A 138 -7.13 1.59 -12.10
C ARG A 138 -7.62 1.20 -10.72
N ASP A 139 -8.86 0.78 -10.59
CA ASP A 139 -9.44 0.40 -9.30
C ASP A 139 -8.74 -0.81 -8.67
N ASP A 140 -8.28 -1.73 -9.50
CA ASP A 140 -7.55 -2.91 -9.05
C ASP A 140 -6.04 -2.63 -8.81
N ASN A 141 -5.51 -1.49 -9.30
CA ASN A 141 -4.08 -1.11 -9.19
C ASN A 141 -3.88 0.28 -8.57
N ARG A 142 -4.47 0.52 -7.42
CA ARG A 142 -4.44 1.81 -6.71
C ARG A 142 -3.03 2.25 -6.28
N GLY A 143 -2.06 1.36 -6.31
CA GLY A 143 -0.65 1.68 -6.09
C GLY A 143 0.00 2.48 -7.23
N LEU A 144 -0.59 2.50 -8.42
CA LEU A 144 -0.15 3.37 -9.51
C LEU A 144 -0.72 4.78 -9.32
N ARG A 145 0.15 5.79 -9.43
CA ARG A 145 -0.24 7.19 -9.22
C ARG A 145 -1.01 7.77 -10.41
N PRO A 146 -1.72 8.90 -10.22
CA PRO A 146 -2.51 9.58 -11.28
C PRO A 146 -1.76 9.79 -12.57
N VAL A 147 -0.47 10.12 -12.52
CA VAL A 147 0.38 10.34 -13.71
C VAL A 147 0.41 9.18 -14.71
N VAL A 148 0.11 7.95 -14.25
CA VAL A 148 0.00 6.76 -15.11
C VAL A 148 -1.35 6.72 -15.80
N TRP A 149 -2.42 7.02 -15.08
CA TRP A 149 -3.80 6.97 -15.56
C TRP A 149 -4.13 8.12 -16.51
N GLU A 150 -3.40 9.23 -16.39
CA GLU A 150 -3.47 10.42 -17.25
C GLU A 150 -2.59 10.30 -18.51
N GLY A 151 -1.86 9.17 -18.69
CA GLY A 151 -1.00 8.93 -19.85
C GLY A 151 0.35 9.68 -19.81
N ASN A 152 0.64 10.42 -18.72
CA ASN A 152 1.90 11.16 -18.57
C ASN A 152 3.10 10.24 -18.31
N LYS A 153 2.84 9.10 -17.68
CA LYS A 153 3.83 8.03 -17.42
C LYS A 153 3.22 6.67 -17.77
N ARG A 154 4.09 5.72 -18.06
CA ARG A 154 3.72 4.34 -18.35
C ARG A 154 3.71 3.50 -17.07
N ILE A 155 2.96 2.40 -17.07
CA ILE A 155 3.12 1.32 -16.09
C ILE A 155 4.59 0.90 -16.14
N PRO A 156 5.33 0.91 -15.01
CA PRO A 156 6.75 0.59 -15.02
C PRO A 156 7.05 -0.87 -15.38
N ALA A 157 8.18 -1.10 -16.05
CA ALA A 157 8.71 -2.46 -16.20
C ALA A 157 8.93 -3.09 -14.81
N GLY A 158 8.60 -4.36 -14.68
CA GLY A 158 8.70 -5.11 -13.42
C GLY A 158 7.57 -4.84 -12.42
N PHE A 159 6.60 -3.98 -12.74
CA PHE A 159 5.43 -3.77 -11.89
C PHE A 159 4.48 -4.98 -11.98
N ARG A 160 3.91 -5.40 -10.85
CA ARG A 160 2.91 -6.47 -10.78
C ARG A 160 1.53 -5.87 -10.93
N VAL A 161 1.01 -5.94 -12.16
CA VAL A 161 -0.35 -5.50 -12.47
C VAL A 161 -1.32 -6.56 -11.99
N LYS A 162 -2.32 -6.16 -11.22
CA LYS A 162 -3.45 -6.99 -10.80
C LYS A 162 -4.57 -6.88 -11.82
N VAL A 163 -5.07 -8.02 -12.23
CA VAL A 163 -6.26 -8.11 -13.08
C VAL A 163 -7.22 -9.15 -12.50
N ARG A 164 -8.51 -8.91 -12.56
CA ARG A 164 -9.49 -9.89 -12.09
C ARG A 164 -9.50 -11.10 -13.01
N GLU A 165 -9.36 -12.27 -12.42
CA GLU A 165 -9.20 -13.50 -13.17
C GLU A 165 -10.41 -13.81 -14.07
N GLU A 166 -11.60 -13.45 -13.61
CA GLU A 166 -12.86 -13.63 -14.34
C GLU A 166 -13.02 -12.69 -15.55
N LEU A 167 -12.20 -11.63 -15.67
CA LEU A 167 -12.27 -10.64 -16.75
C LEU A 167 -11.28 -10.90 -17.89
N VAL A 168 -10.34 -11.82 -17.71
CA VAL A 168 -9.26 -12.04 -18.68
C VAL A 168 -9.16 -13.51 -19.09
N PRO A 169 -8.64 -13.81 -20.30
CA PRO A 169 -8.44 -15.20 -20.74
C PRO A 169 -7.49 -15.97 -19.81
N SER A 170 -7.66 -17.30 -19.78
CA SER A 170 -6.73 -18.18 -19.06
C SER A 170 -5.34 -18.13 -19.68
N GLY A 171 -4.29 -18.27 -18.84
CA GLY A 171 -2.89 -18.26 -19.28
C GLY A 171 -2.22 -16.91 -19.19
N ASP A 172 -1.08 -16.77 -19.87
CA ASP A 172 -0.31 -15.52 -19.87
C ASP A 172 -0.97 -14.49 -20.79
N ILE A 173 -1.31 -13.34 -20.20
CA ILE A 173 -1.95 -12.22 -20.92
C ILE A 173 -0.97 -11.17 -21.41
N LEU A 174 0.27 -11.18 -20.95
CA LEU A 174 1.27 -10.19 -21.35
C LEU A 174 1.59 -10.20 -22.85
N PRO A 175 1.58 -11.35 -23.57
CA PRO A 175 1.72 -11.40 -25.03
C PRO A 175 0.57 -10.74 -25.79
N MET A 176 -0.58 -10.48 -25.17
CA MET A 176 -1.69 -9.74 -25.80
C MET A 176 -1.33 -8.28 -26.08
N VAL A 177 -0.38 -7.73 -25.32
CA VAL A 177 0.21 -6.41 -25.59
C VAL A 177 1.23 -6.56 -26.70
N LEU A 178 0.95 -5.96 -27.87
CA LEU A 178 1.86 -6.02 -29.04
C LEU A 178 3.22 -5.38 -28.74
N ALA A 179 4.26 -5.90 -29.35
CA ALA A 179 5.65 -5.47 -29.14
C ALA A 179 5.87 -3.97 -29.38
N ASP A 180 5.17 -3.38 -30.35
CA ASP A 180 5.26 -1.96 -30.68
C ASP A 180 4.80 -1.02 -29.55
N PHE A 181 4.05 -1.55 -28.59
CA PHE A 181 3.57 -0.82 -27.41
C PHE A 181 4.37 -1.14 -26.14
N LYS A 182 5.46 -1.89 -26.26
CA LYS A 182 6.38 -2.23 -25.18
C LYS A 182 7.64 -1.39 -25.29
N PHE A 183 7.82 -0.45 -24.37
CA PHE A 183 8.92 0.50 -24.42
C PHE A 183 10.04 0.09 -23.46
N ALA A 184 11.30 0.30 -23.90
CA ALA A 184 12.47 0.02 -23.08
C ALA A 184 12.67 1.05 -21.95
N MET A 185 12.12 2.25 -22.11
CA MET A 185 12.28 3.37 -21.18
C MET A 185 10.94 4.04 -20.85
N GLN A 186 10.92 4.67 -19.68
CA GLN A 186 9.80 5.50 -19.24
C GLN A 186 9.69 6.77 -20.09
N THR A 187 8.48 7.33 -20.19
CA THR A 187 8.26 8.68 -20.74
C THR A 187 9.16 9.68 -20.00
N PRO A 188 10.02 10.45 -20.70
CA PRO A 188 10.93 11.39 -20.06
C PRO A 188 10.17 12.47 -19.27
N ASP A 189 10.84 13.03 -18.25
CA ASP A 189 10.34 14.20 -17.55
C ASP A 189 10.57 15.46 -18.40
N ILE A 190 9.66 16.45 -18.29
CA ILE A 190 9.82 17.75 -18.92
C ILE A 190 10.59 18.63 -17.93
N ALA A 191 11.79 19.08 -18.31
CA ALA A 191 12.52 20.05 -17.53
C ALA A 191 11.92 21.46 -17.74
N TYR A 192 11.56 22.13 -16.65
CA TYR A 192 11.07 23.51 -16.67
C TYR A 192 11.97 24.39 -15.81
N VAL A 193 12.43 25.50 -16.37
CA VAL A 193 13.19 26.51 -15.62
C VAL A 193 12.19 27.51 -15.03
N VAL A 194 12.14 27.57 -13.70
CA VAL A 194 11.23 28.48 -12.98
C VAL A 194 11.61 29.92 -13.25
N GLU A 195 10.64 30.74 -13.67
CA GLU A 195 10.78 32.14 -13.99
C GLU A 195 10.21 33.03 -12.87
N ARG A 196 10.59 34.31 -12.90
CA ARG A 196 10.08 35.29 -11.94
C ARG A 196 8.56 35.45 -12.09
N GLY A 197 7.82 35.19 -11.03
CA GLY A 197 6.36 35.25 -11.00
C GLY A 197 5.67 33.90 -11.11
N ASP A 198 6.44 32.81 -11.29
CA ASP A 198 5.88 31.48 -11.25
C ASP A 198 5.50 31.08 -9.82
N SER A 199 4.43 30.30 -9.74
CA SER A 199 4.05 29.53 -8.55
C SER A 199 3.80 28.09 -8.98
N LEU A 200 3.81 27.15 -8.03
CA LEU A 200 3.51 25.74 -8.33
C LEU A 200 2.16 25.59 -9.05
N SER A 201 1.15 26.37 -8.65
CA SER A 201 -0.18 26.33 -9.28
C SER A 201 -0.16 26.84 -10.72
N VAL A 202 0.64 27.88 -11.00
CA VAL A 202 0.79 28.44 -12.38
C VAL A 202 1.51 27.43 -13.26
N ILE A 203 2.59 26.82 -12.74
CA ILE A 203 3.36 25.81 -13.46
C ILE A 203 2.49 24.56 -13.72
N ALA A 204 1.78 24.07 -12.71
CA ALA A 204 0.86 22.95 -12.85
C ALA A 204 -0.20 23.22 -13.93
N GLY A 205 -0.81 24.42 -13.94
CA GLY A 205 -1.77 24.80 -14.97
C GLY A 205 -1.18 24.87 -16.39
N ARG A 206 0.11 25.29 -16.53
CA ARG A 206 0.79 25.30 -17.85
C ARG A 206 1.02 23.90 -18.42
N PHE A 207 1.26 22.92 -17.55
CA PHE A 207 1.55 21.54 -17.94
C PHE A 207 0.35 20.60 -17.76
N ASN A 208 -0.79 21.14 -17.38
CA ASN A 208 -2.04 20.39 -17.19
C ASN A 208 -1.91 19.24 -16.20
N THR A 209 -1.22 19.49 -15.07
CA THR A 209 -0.92 18.50 -14.00
C THR A 209 -1.42 18.99 -12.64
#